data_c0c4a0ceefa68de8c5526b99728c2efc
#
_entry.id   c0c4a0ceefa68de8c5526b99728c2efc
#
_cell.length_a   1.000
_cell.length_b   1.000
_cell.length_c   1.000
_cell.angle_alpha   90.00
_cell.angle_beta   90.00
_cell.angle_gamma   90.00
#
_symmetry.space_group_name_H-M   'P 1'
#
loop_
_entity.id
_entity.type
_entity.pdbx_description
1 polymer ?
#
loop_
_entity_poly.entity_id
_entity_poly.type
_entity_poly.pdbx_seq_one_letter_code
_entity_poly.pdbx_strand_id
1 'polypeptide(L)'
;LSHQQWNAEMDGGNYDMAWSMVHFLAHGDNGKYQAAFSNFVRDIGRNRSWDRAWENNFGPAEGFEKKWSDWWLAQDPWITKDLYVKATVSTMASYIGRAATQKQSFDTLEEFTKNAKEGTIKVPNEDWLPPTLITSMLSIKDQLGSDIKYELSKDPKVQQVIATLPDQTRVVATYNRTARA
;
A
#
# COMPACT_ATOMS: atom_id res chain seq x y z
N LEU A 1 -4.06 23.42 -11.68
CA LEU A 1 -5.44 23.18 -12.12
C LEU A 1 -6.37 24.18 -11.46
N SER A 2 -7.22 24.90 -12.22
CA SER A 2 -8.29 25.70 -11.65
C SER A 2 -9.39 24.81 -11.07
N HIS A 3 -10.24 25.36 -10.17
CA HIS A 3 -11.38 24.62 -9.61
C HIS A 3 -12.33 24.07 -10.69
N GLN A 4 -12.48 24.81 -11.82
CA GLN A 4 -13.27 24.36 -12.94
C GLN A 4 -12.62 23.18 -13.69
N GLN A 5 -11.31 23.24 -13.92
CA GLN A 5 -10.56 22.13 -14.52
C GLN A 5 -10.57 20.89 -13.61
N TRP A 6 -10.41 21.07 -12.31
CA TRP A 6 -10.52 19.99 -11.33
C TRP A 6 -11.86 19.25 -11.43
N ASN A 7 -12.97 20.00 -11.47
CA ASN A 7 -14.31 19.41 -11.51
C ASN A 7 -14.68 18.82 -12.88
N ALA A 8 -14.09 19.31 -13.98
CA ALA A 8 -14.39 18.85 -15.34
C ALA A 8 -13.63 17.56 -15.70
N GLU A 9 -12.47 17.34 -15.09
CA GLU A 9 -11.56 16.24 -15.42
C GLU A 9 -11.28 15.36 -14.18
N MET A 10 -12.30 15.13 -13.34
CA MET A 10 -12.15 14.38 -12.10
C MET A 10 -11.87 12.90 -12.40
N ASP A 11 -10.59 12.57 -12.54
CA ASP A 11 -10.10 11.21 -12.67
C ASP A 11 -9.24 10.80 -11.46
N GLY A 12 -8.79 9.54 -11.44
CA GLY A 12 -7.93 9.03 -10.37
C GLY A 12 -6.61 9.80 -10.23
N GLY A 13 -6.05 10.31 -11.34
CA GLY A 13 -4.80 11.07 -11.34
C GLY A 13 -4.89 12.39 -10.58
N ASN A 14 -6.04 13.08 -10.65
CA ASN A 14 -6.26 14.30 -9.89
C ASN A 14 -6.29 14.05 -8.37
N TYR A 15 -6.91 12.95 -7.94
CA TYR A 15 -6.88 12.55 -6.53
C TYR A 15 -5.49 12.19 -6.05
N ASP A 16 -4.73 11.43 -6.84
CA ASP A 16 -3.36 11.06 -6.51
C ASP A 16 -2.46 12.30 -6.40
N MET A 17 -2.62 13.26 -7.32
CA MET A 17 -1.90 14.54 -7.30
C MET A 17 -2.24 15.36 -6.05
N ALA A 18 -3.53 15.50 -5.71
CA ALA A 18 -3.96 16.23 -4.52
C ALA A 18 -3.46 15.57 -3.24
N TRP A 19 -3.57 14.23 -3.15
CA TRP A 19 -3.08 13.47 -2.03
C TRP A 19 -1.57 13.61 -1.87
N SER A 20 -0.81 13.52 -2.97
CA SER A 20 0.65 13.67 -2.94
C SER A 20 1.09 15.07 -2.50
N MET A 21 0.34 16.11 -2.87
CA MET A 21 0.58 17.48 -2.39
C MET A 21 0.29 17.61 -0.90
N VAL A 22 -0.83 17.09 -0.41
CA VAL A 22 -1.17 17.10 1.02
C VAL A 22 -0.11 16.34 1.82
N HIS A 23 0.34 15.20 1.32
CA HIS A 23 1.41 14.42 1.95
C HIS A 23 2.72 15.20 2.02
N PHE A 24 3.11 15.88 0.93
CA PHE A 24 4.30 16.74 0.91
C PHE A 24 4.19 17.90 1.92
N LEU A 25 3.03 18.56 1.99
CA LEU A 25 2.80 19.65 2.95
C LEU A 25 2.85 19.16 4.41
N ALA A 26 2.46 17.93 4.66
CA ALA A 26 2.49 17.33 5.99
C ALA A 26 3.88 16.77 6.38
N HIS A 27 4.64 16.22 5.44
CA HIS A 27 5.85 15.43 5.72
C HIS A 27 7.10 15.90 4.98
N GLY A 28 6.95 16.71 3.92
CA GLY A 28 8.06 17.17 3.08
C GLY A 28 9.09 17.98 3.88
N ASP A 29 10.36 17.85 3.49
CA ASP A 29 11.50 18.55 4.11
C ASP A 29 11.51 18.41 5.65
N ASN A 30 11.28 17.19 6.16
CA ASN A 30 11.18 16.90 7.59
C ASN A 30 10.07 17.69 8.32
N GLY A 31 8.93 17.87 7.66
CA GLY A 31 7.76 18.53 8.26
C GLY A 31 7.84 20.06 8.25
N LYS A 32 8.73 20.64 7.45
CA LYS A 32 8.94 22.09 7.33
C LYS A 32 7.66 22.88 7.06
N TYR A 33 6.71 22.28 6.34
CA TYR A 33 5.49 22.96 5.90
C TYR A 33 4.29 22.73 6.82
N GLN A 34 4.39 21.88 7.85
CA GLN A 34 3.26 21.49 8.72
C GLN A 34 2.53 22.68 9.34
N ALA A 35 3.27 23.65 9.89
CA ALA A 35 2.67 24.83 10.54
C ALA A 35 1.95 25.70 9.51
N ALA A 36 2.57 25.94 8.36
CA ALA A 36 1.97 26.69 7.26
C ALA A 36 0.72 25.98 6.72
N PHE A 37 0.77 24.66 6.56
CA PHE A 37 -0.36 23.86 6.12
C PHE A 37 -1.53 23.91 7.11
N SER A 38 -1.28 23.79 8.41
CA SER A 38 -2.30 23.92 9.43
C SER A 38 -2.98 25.29 9.42
N ASN A 39 -2.20 26.37 9.22
CA ASN A 39 -2.73 27.72 9.10
C ASN A 39 -3.53 27.92 7.82
N PHE A 40 -3.05 27.38 6.69
CA PHE A 40 -3.76 27.39 5.42
C PHE A 40 -5.14 26.73 5.52
N VAL A 41 -5.22 25.51 6.11
CA VAL A 41 -6.50 24.81 6.32
C VAL A 41 -7.44 25.63 7.21
N ARG A 42 -6.91 26.29 8.26
CA ARG A 42 -7.67 27.17 9.14
C ARG A 42 -8.20 28.40 8.40
N ASP A 43 -7.41 28.99 7.51
CA ASP A 43 -7.82 30.15 6.71
C ASP A 43 -8.94 29.78 5.73
N ILE A 44 -8.85 28.62 5.05
CA ILE A 44 -9.92 28.06 4.22
C ILE A 44 -11.19 27.84 5.05
N GLY A 45 -11.07 27.23 6.23
CA GLY A 45 -12.20 27.02 7.15
C GLY A 45 -12.88 28.30 7.62
N ARG A 46 -12.20 29.46 7.52
CA ARG A 46 -12.73 30.80 7.77
C ARG A 46 -13.24 31.54 6.52
N ASN A 47 -13.50 30.79 5.43
CA ASN A 47 -13.95 31.30 4.13
C ASN A 47 -12.99 32.29 3.46
N ARG A 48 -11.69 32.26 3.79
CA ARG A 48 -10.69 32.98 3.00
C ARG A 48 -10.54 32.33 1.63
N SER A 49 -10.38 33.14 0.57
CA SER A 49 -10.14 32.58 -0.76
C SER A 49 -8.86 31.76 -0.77
N TRP A 50 -8.84 30.71 -1.58
CA TRP A 50 -7.73 29.76 -1.69
C TRP A 50 -6.41 30.46 -2.00
N ASP A 51 -6.41 31.38 -3.00
CA ASP A 51 -5.20 32.08 -3.43
C ASP A 51 -4.60 32.91 -2.29
N ARG A 52 -5.43 33.67 -1.56
CA ARG A 52 -4.97 34.46 -0.42
C ARG A 52 -4.50 33.58 0.74
N ALA A 53 -5.19 32.50 1.01
CA ALA A 53 -4.78 31.57 2.06
C ALA A 53 -3.44 30.92 1.70
N TRP A 54 -3.24 30.56 0.44
CA TRP A 54 -1.97 30.04 -0.05
C TRP A 54 -0.84 31.04 0.07
N GLU A 55 -1.01 32.22 -0.52
CA GLU A 55 0.02 33.27 -0.53
C GLU A 55 0.48 33.67 0.88
N ASN A 56 -0.47 33.78 1.83
CA ASN A 56 -0.16 34.14 3.21
C ASN A 56 0.65 33.08 3.96
N ASN A 57 0.49 31.81 3.63
CA ASN A 57 1.10 30.71 4.38
C ASN A 57 2.32 30.10 3.69
N PHE A 58 2.37 30.11 2.36
CA PHE A 58 3.43 29.49 1.58
C PHE A 58 4.20 30.48 0.69
N GLY A 59 3.69 31.70 0.54
CA GLY A 59 4.21 32.69 -0.40
C GLY A 59 3.79 32.40 -1.86
N PRO A 60 4.53 32.94 -2.85
CA PRO A 60 4.21 32.73 -4.24
C PRO A 60 4.15 31.26 -4.63
N ALA A 61 3.12 30.86 -5.39
CA ALA A 61 2.97 29.48 -5.85
C ALA A 61 4.07 29.10 -6.86
N GLU A 62 4.67 30.10 -7.51
CA GLU A 62 5.77 29.89 -8.47
C GLU A 62 6.94 29.19 -7.81
N GLY A 63 7.41 28.12 -8.46
CA GLY A 63 8.51 27.29 -7.96
C GLY A 63 8.14 26.32 -6.83
N PHE A 64 6.92 26.38 -6.28
CA PHE A 64 6.49 25.41 -5.25
C PHE A 64 6.23 24.03 -5.87
N GLU A 65 5.65 24.00 -7.07
CA GLU A 65 5.46 22.77 -7.84
C GLU A 65 6.80 22.02 -8.05
N LYS A 66 7.85 22.76 -8.38
CA LYS A 66 9.18 22.17 -8.53
C LYS A 66 9.69 21.57 -7.23
N LYS A 67 9.51 22.22 -6.08
CA LYS A 67 9.91 21.69 -4.76
C LYS A 67 9.17 20.39 -4.42
N TRP A 68 7.86 20.37 -4.66
CA TRP A 68 7.03 19.18 -4.48
C TRP A 68 7.48 18.03 -5.39
N SER A 69 7.66 18.31 -6.67
CA SER A 69 8.11 17.31 -7.66
C SER A 69 9.51 16.78 -7.32
N ASP A 70 10.48 17.66 -7.06
CA ASP A 70 11.85 17.27 -6.70
C ASP A 70 11.87 16.40 -5.43
N TRP A 71 11.04 16.74 -4.43
CA TRP A 71 10.95 15.96 -3.20
C TRP A 71 10.42 14.55 -3.46
N TRP A 72 9.36 14.40 -4.27
CA TRP A 72 8.83 13.09 -4.62
C TRP A 72 9.80 12.27 -5.45
N LEU A 73 10.47 12.89 -6.42
CA LEU A 73 11.48 12.21 -7.26
C LEU A 73 12.72 11.77 -6.47
N ALA A 74 13.01 12.45 -5.36
CA ALA A 74 14.09 12.08 -4.46
C ALA A 74 13.73 10.97 -3.47
N GLN A 75 12.43 10.61 -3.33
CA GLN A 75 12.04 9.51 -2.46
C GLN A 75 12.48 8.18 -3.07
N ASP A 76 12.99 7.29 -2.22
CA ASP A 76 13.16 5.90 -2.61
C ASP A 76 11.76 5.30 -2.88
N PRO A 77 11.46 4.88 -4.11
CA PRO A 77 10.18 4.25 -4.42
C PRO A 77 9.93 2.99 -3.59
N TRP A 78 10.97 2.48 -2.95
CA TRP A 78 10.94 1.26 -2.15
C TRP A 78 11.07 1.50 -0.63
N ILE A 79 10.94 2.73 -0.15
CA ILE A 79 11.01 3.03 1.30
C ILE A 79 9.98 2.22 2.11
N THR A 80 8.89 1.79 1.46
CA THR A 80 7.85 0.94 2.04
C THR A 80 7.97 -0.53 1.63
N LYS A 81 9.06 -0.94 0.96
CA LYS A 81 9.26 -2.32 0.46
C LYS A 81 9.03 -3.35 1.56
N ASP A 82 9.61 -3.13 2.73
CA ASP A 82 9.48 -4.04 3.88
C ASP A 82 8.03 -4.16 4.37
N LEU A 83 7.26 -3.07 4.33
CA LEU A 83 5.85 -3.08 4.68
C LEU A 83 5.03 -3.89 3.67
N TYR A 84 5.31 -3.72 2.38
CA TYR A 84 4.66 -4.50 1.33
C TYR A 84 5.03 -5.98 1.40
N VAL A 85 6.27 -6.33 1.71
CA VAL A 85 6.67 -7.72 1.95
C VAL A 85 5.90 -8.31 3.14
N LYS A 86 5.81 -7.58 4.26
CA LYS A 86 5.03 -8.01 5.44
C LYS A 86 3.56 -8.19 5.10
N ALA A 87 2.96 -7.23 4.39
CA ALA A 87 1.56 -7.30 3.97
C ALA A 87 1.32 -8.50 3.03
N THR A 88 2.21 -8.73 2.07
CA THR A 88 2.13 -9.84 1.12
C THR A 88 2.19 -11.19 1.83
N VAL A 89 3.19 -11.39 2.70
CA VAL A 89 3.36 -12.64 3.46
C VAL A 89 2.15 -12.90 4.37
N SER A 90 1.67 -11.86 5.07
CA SER A 90 0.51 -11.96 5.96
C SER A 90 -0.78 -12.27 5.20
N THR A 91 -0.97 -11.65 4.03
CA THR A 91 -2.14 -11.91 3.17
C THR A 91 -2.11 -13.34 2.63
N MET A 92 -0.99 -13.80 2.09
CA MET A 92 -0.85 -15.18 1.62
C MET A 92 -1.14 -16.18 2.73
N ALA A 93 -0.54 -16.01 3.91
CA ALA A 93 -0.79 -16.87 5.07
C ALA A 93 -2.26 -16.89 5.48
N SER A 94 -2.91 -15.74 5.43
CA SER A 94 -4.33 -15.58 5.74
C SER A 94 -5.22 -16.39 4.77
N TYR A 95 -4.96 -16.32 3.46
CA TYR A 95 -5.74 -17.09 2.47
C TYR A 95 -5.44 -18.57 2.54
N ILE A 96 -4.20 -18.99 2.74
CA ILE A 96 -3.84 -20.40 2.90
C ILE A 96 -4.53 -21.00 4.14
N GLY A 97 -4.53 -20.25 5.26
CA GLY A 97 -5.22 -20.67 6.47
C GLY A 97 -6.75 -20.84 6.25
N ARG A 98 -7.37 -19.89 5.53
CA ARG A 98 -8.80 -19.98 5.18
C ARG A 98 -9.11 -21.15 4.25
N ALA A 99 -8.29 -21.34 3.22
CA ALA A 99 -8.42 -22.49 2.31
C ALA A 99 -8.32 -23.82 3.07
N ALA A 100 -7.42 -23.91 4.04
CA ALA A 100 -7.27 -25.10 4.88
C ALA A 100 -8.53 -25.41 5.70
N THR A 101 -9.28 -24.40 6.20
CA THR A 101 -10.58 -24.63 6.85
C THR A 101 -11.64 -25.19 5.90
N GLN A 102 -11.47 -24.96 4.59
CA GLN A 102 -12.30 -25.50 3.51
C GLN A 102 -11.73 -26.80 2.90
N LYS A 103 -10.81 -27.46 3.61
CA LYS A 103 -10.13 -28.70 3.19
C LYS A 103 -9.37 -28.57 1.87
N GLN A 104 -8.86 -27.37 1.58
CA GLN A 104 -7.96 -27.11 0.46
C GLN A 104 -6.56 -26.86 1.01
N SER A 105 -5.57 -27.61 0.55
CA SER A 105 -4.15 -27.46 0.94
C SER A 105 -3.30 -27.25 -0.30
N PHE A 106 -2.14 -26.67 -0.10
CA PHE A 106 -1.15 -26.40 -1.13
C PHE A 106 0.19 -26.97 -0.68
N ASP A 107 0.86 -27.73 -1.51
CA ASP A 107 2.16 -28.31 -1.21
C ASP A 107 3.29 -27.31 -1.49
N THR A 108 3.07 -26.37 -2.44
CA THR A 108 4.02 -25.34 -2.80
C THR A 108 3.36 -23.96 -2.89
N LEU A 109 4.18 -22.93 -2.81
CA LEU A 109 3.71 -21.56 -2.97
C LEU A 109 3.30 -21.27 -4.42
N GLU A 110 3.93 -21.94 -5.39
CA GLU A 110 3.59 -21.85 -6.81
C GLU A 110 2.18 -22.35 -7.07
N GLU A 111 1.81 -23.51 -6.48
CA GLU A 111 0.48 -24.07 -6.56
C GLU A 111 -0.57 -23.10 -5.96
N PHE A 112 -0.30 -22.56 -4.78
CA PHE A 112 -1.14 -21.53 -4.17
C PHE A 112 -1.31 -20.31 -5.08
N THR A 113 -0.19 -19.78 -5.61
CA THR A 113 -0.19 -18.60 -6.46
C THR A 113 -1.01 -18.82 -7.75
N LYS A 114 -0.88 -20.01 -8.35
CA LYS A 114 -1.68 -20.40 -9.52
C LYS A 114 -3.17 -20.39 -9.18
N ASN A 115 -3.57 -21.08 -8.12
CA ASN A 115 -4.96 -21.12 -7.69
C ASN A 115 -5.51 -19.71 -7.34
N ALA A 116 -4.68 -18.85 -6.76
CA ALA A 116 -5.07 -17.47 -6.47
C ALA A 116 -5.35 -16.67 -7.75
N LYS A 117 -4.49 -16.79 -8.75
CA LYS A 117 -4.65 -16.11 -10.05
C LYS A 117 -5.85 -16.65 -10.83
N GLU A 118 -6.16 -17.92 -10.69
CA GLU A 118 -7.32 -18.58 -11.31
C GLU A 118 -8.64 -18.37 -10.53
N GLY A 119 -8.59 -17.74 -9.34
CA GLY A 119 -9.77 -17.51 -8.50
C GLY A 119 -10.36 -18.78 -7.90
N THR A 120 -9.56 -19.85 -7.75
CA THR A 120 -10.01 -21.18 -7.27
C THR A 120 -9.71 -21.43 -5.79
N ILE A 121 -9.20 -20.44 -5.08
CA ILE A 121 -8.99 -20.54 -3.63
C ILE A 121 -10.33 -20.55 -2.92
N LYS A 122 -10.56 -21.59 -2.13
CA LYS A 122 -11.76 -21.73 -1.32
C LYS A 122 -11.62 -20.90 -0.05
N VAL A 123 -12.57 -20.00 0.18
CA VAL A 123 -12.69 -19.23 1.43
C VAL A 123 -14.08 -19.46 2.02
N PRO A 124 -14.27 -19.33 3.35
CA PRO A 124 -15.60 -19.41 3.95
C PRO A 124 -16.55 -18.37 3.35
N ASN A 125 -17.80 -18.74 3.11
CA ASN A 125 -18.80 -17.84 2.51
C ASN A 125 -19.10 -16.58 3.32
N GLU A 126 -18.88 -16.64 4.64
CA GLU A 126 -19.09 -15.53 5.57
C GLU A 126 -17.83 -14.69 5.79
N ASP A 127 -16.77 -14.94 5.02
CA ASP A 127 -15.52 -14.21 5.20
C ASP A 127 -15.64 -12.80 4.60
N TRP A 128 -15.26 -11.81 5.40
CA TRP A 128 -15.23 -10.41 4.99
C TRP A 128 -14.06 -10.07 4.03
N LEU A 129 -13.09 -10.98 3.88
CA LEU A 129 -11.86 -10.71 3.12
C LEU A 129 -12.15 -10.73 1.61
N PRO A 130 -11.95 -9.61 0.89
CA PRO A 130 -12.31 -9.55 -0.53
C PRO A 130 -11.46 -10.53 -1.36
N PRO A 131 -12.06 -11.37 -2.22
CA PRO A 131 -11.29 -12.29 -3.08
C PRO A 131 -10.24 -11.59 -3.95
N THR A 132 -10.46 -10.32 -4.30
CA THR A 132 -9.53 -9.51 -5.10
C THR A 132 -8.27 -9.10 -4.34
N LEU A 133 -8.26 -9.15 -3.00
CA LEU A 133 -7.12 -8.73 -2.22
C LEU A 133 -5.88 -9.61 -2.50
N ILE A 134 -6.06 -10.93 -2.61
CA ILE A 134 -4.92 -11.82 -2.87
C ILE A 134 -4.30 -11.58 -4.25
N THR A 135 -5.12 -11.33 -5.27
CA THR A 135 -4.61 -11.05 -6.62
C THR A 135 -3.87 -9.72 -6.66
N SER A 136 -4.35 -8.68 -5.97
CA SER A 136 -3.68 -7.40 -5.81
C SER A 136 -2.33 -7.57 -5.09
N MET A 137 -2.30 -8.32 -3.99
CA MET A 137 -1.06 -8.57 -3.25
C MET A 137 -0.05 -9.40 -4.04
N LEU A 138 -0.48 -10.34 -4.87
CA LEU A 138 0.40 -11.08 -5.77
C LEU A 138 0.96 -10.19 -6.88
N SER A 139 0.17 -9.23 -7.40
CA SER A 139 0.67 -8.23 -8.34
C SER A 139 1.74 -7.35 -7.70
N ILE A 140 1.55 -6.90 -6.47
CA ILE A 140 2.55 -6.16 -5.70
C ILE A 140 3.81 -7.03 -5.51
N LYS A 141 3.66 -8.30 -5.10
CA LYS A 141 4.77 -9.24 -4.97
C LYS A 141 5.61 -9.31 -6.25
N ASP A 142 4.97 -9.41 -7.41
CA ASP A 142 5.66 -9.48 -8.70
C ASP A 142 6.41 -8.16 -9.03
N GLN A 143 5.93 -7.01 -8.53
CA GLN A 143 6.58 -5.70 -8.67
C GLN A 143 7.74 -5.48 -7.68
N LEU A 144 7.72 -6.13 -6.51
CA LEU A 144 8.76 -5.97 -5.48
C LEU A 144 10.14 -6.51 -5.89
N GLY A 145 10.19 -7.26 -6.98
CA GLY A 145 11.42 -7.78 -7.56
C GLY A 145 11.67 -9.26 -7.27
N SER A 146 12.43 -9.88 -8.14
CA SER A 146 12.78 -11.31 -8.08
C SER A 146 13.86 -11.66 -7.05
N ASP A 147 14.45 -10.66 -6.44
CA ASP A 147 15.47 -10.79 -5.39
C ASP A 147 14.89 -11.21 -4.03
N ILE A 148 13.58 -11.11 -3.86
CA ILE A 148 12.87 -11.61 -2.67
C ILE A 148 12.37 -13.02 -2.94
N LYS A 149 12.80 -13.97 -2.11
CA LYS A 149 12.39 -15.37 -2.21
C LYS A 149 11.21 -15.63 -1.28
N TYR A 150 10.13 -16.17 -1.84
CA TYR A 150 8.95 -16.55 -1.07
C TYR A 150 8.80 -18.07 -1.06
N GLU A 151 8.49 -18.64 0.10
CA GLU A 151 8.31 -20.09 0.25
C GLU A 151 7.30 -20.44 1.35
N LEU A 152 6.74 -21.65 1.29
CA LEU A 152 6.06 -22.29 2.39
C LEU A 152 7.07 -23.01 3.28
N SER A 153 6.82 -23.08 4.60
CA SER A 153 7.64 -23.90 5.49
C SER A 153 7.65 -25.36 5.02
N LYS A 154 8.84 -25.94 4.97
CA LYS A 154 9.02 -27.36 4.63
C LYS A 154 8.62 -28.30 5.77
N ASP A 155 8.58 -27.81 7.01
CA ASP A 155 8.13 -28.58 8.15
C ASP A 155 6.59 -28.60 8.19
N PRO A 156 5.95 -29.76 8.03
CA PRO A 156 4.49 -29.86 8.05
C PRO A 156 3.86 -29.45 9.38
N LYS A 157 4.65 -29.40 10.47
CA LYS A 157 4.22 -28.94 11.77
C LYS A 157 4.27 -27.40 11.90
N VAL A 158 5.03 -26.75 11.03
CA VAL A 158 5.28 -25.31 11.06
C VAL A 158 4.57 -24.67 9.86
N GLN A 159 3.39 -24.13 10.10
CA GLN A 159 2.52 -23.58 9.06
C GLN A 159 2.86 -22.10 8.83
N GLN A 160 3.80 -21.84 7.94
CA GLN A 160 4.32 -20.49 7.70
C GLN A 160 4.47 -20.19 6.22
N VAL A 161 4.21 -18.94 5.88
CA VAL A 161 4.69 -18.29 4.66
C VAL A 161 5.90 -17.47 5.04
N ILE A 162 6.98 -17.60 4.28
CA ILE A 162 8.27 -16.98 4.55
C ILE A 162 8.68 -16.18 3.32
N ALA A 163 9.12 -14.94 3.54
CA ALA A 163 9.87 -14.17 2.55
C ALA A 163 11.29 -13.96 3.07
N THR A 164 12.28 -14.18 2.21
CA THR A 164 13.69 -13.88 2.50
C THR A 164 14.14 -12.74 1.61
N LEU A 165 14.57 -11.64 2.21
CA LEU A 165 15.07 -10.45 1.55
C LEU A 165 16.54 -10.64 1.12
N PRO A 166 17.09 -9.77 0.25
CA PRO A 166 18.48 -9.86 -0.21
C PRO A 166 19.52 -9.81 0.93
N ASP A 167 19.23 -9.06 2.00
CA ASP A 167 20.07 -8.95 3.20
C ASP A 167 19.94 -10.14 4.16
N GLN A 168 19.25 -11.21 3.75
CA GLN A 168 18.92 -12.41 4.52
C GLN A 168 17.90 -12.17 5.65
N THR A 169 17.32 -10.99 5.77
CA THR A 169 16.19 -10.75 6.67
C THR A 169 15.01 -11.62 6.26
N ARG A 170 14.38 -12.25 7.24
CA ARG A 170 13.21 -13.12 7.03
C ARG A 170 11.95 -12.47 7.59
N VAL A 171 10.93 -12.39 6.74
CA VAL A 171 9.56 -12.01 7.12
C VAL A 171 8.72 -13.27 7.15
N VAL A 172 8.07 -13.55 8.27
CA VAL A 172 7.34 -14.80 8.50
C VAL A 172 5.93 -14.52 8.96
N ALA A 173 4.94 -15.16 8.35
CA ALA A 173 3.58 -15.20 8.85
C ALA A 173 3.13 -16.64 9.08
N THR A 174 2.54 -16.88 10.25
CA THR A 174 2.02 -18.19 10.65
C THR A 174 0.52 -18.28 10.40
N TYR A 175 0.05 -19.45 9.97
CA TYR A 175 -1.37 -19.72 9.78
C TYR A 175 -1.78 -21.05 10.43
N ASN A 176 -3.05 -21.18 10.78
CA ASN A 176 -3.61 -22.41 11.34
C ASN A 176 -4.41 -23.16 10.25
N ARG A 177 -4.25 -24.49 10.21
CA ARG A 177 -5.04 -25.37 9.30
C ARG A 177 -6.32 -25.86 9.93
N THR A 178 -6.52 -25.65 11.24
CA THR A 178 -7.73 -26.09 11.93
C THR A 178 -8.74 -24.95 11.99
N ALA A 179 -9.99 -25.25 11.60
CA ALA A 179 -11.09 -24.35 11.91
C ALA A 179 -11.16 -24.16 13.42
N ARG A 180 -11.27 -22.93 13.89
CA ARG A 180 -11.63 -22.69 15.29
C ARG A 180 -13.04 -23.23 15.47
N ALA A 181 -13.20 -24.22 16.35
CA ALA A 181 -14.50 -24.70 16.79
C ALA A 181 -15.29 -23.58 17.50
#